data_f2cdce44cc7414d95ff2a38b45f81ed1
#
_entry.id   f2cdce44cc7414d95ff2a38b45f81ed1
#
_cell.length_a   1.000
_cell.length_b   1.000
_cell.length_c   1.000
_cell.angle_alpha   90.00
_cell.angle_beta   90.00
_cell.angle_gamma   90.00
#
_symmetry.space_group_name_H-M   'P 1'
#
loop_
_entity.id
_entity.type
_entity.pdbx_description
1 polymer ?
#
loop_
_entity_poly.entity_id
_entity_poly.type
_entity_poly.pdbx_seq_one_letter_code
_entity_poly.pdbx_strand_id
1 'polypeptide(L)'
;MQPESDLSKVTHLRPSVAAIVTNEGGHVLLQRRSDNGLWGLPGGSVEIGESVSAAIVREVREETGLTVGVERLVGVYSEPACQVVRYADGNVVHYISTLFACRILSGSLETCDESLDLQFFDPAHLPGDMLGMHRIRVQDCMANRPSAFIR
;
A
#
# COMPACT_ATOMS: atom_id res chain seq x y z
N MET A 1 1.92 -7.43 14.26
CA MET A 1 0.73 -6.94 13.53
C MET A 1 -0.15 -8.12 13.18
N GLN A 2 -1.36 -8.15 13.71
CA GLN A 2 -2.31 -9.25 13.49
C GLN A 2 -3.71 -8.68 13.21
N PRO A 3 -4.55 -9.39 12.42
CA PRO A 3 -5.95 -9.02 12.27
C PRO A 3 -6.69 -9.04 13.62
N GLU A 4 -7.61 -8.10 13.81
CA GLU A 4 -8.47 -8.05 14.98
C GLU A 4 -9.93 -8.00 14.54
N SER A 5 -10.73 -8.91 15.05
CA SER A 5 -12.16 -9.01 14.72
C SER A 5 -13.09 -8.32 15.72
N ASP A 6 -12.60 -8.04 16.93
CA ASP A 6 -13.38 -7.36 17.96
C ASP A 6 -13.27 -5.85 17.83
N LEU A 7 -14.25 -5.24 17.17
CA LEU A 7 -14.26 -3.81 16.88
C LEU A 7 -14.36 -2.93 18.14
N SER A 8 -14.81 -3.49 19.28
CA SER A 8 -14.84 -2.75 20.53
C SER A 8 -13.45 -2.39 21.06
N LYS A 9 -12.42 -3.07 20.56
CA LYS A 9 -11.02 -2.84 20.92
C LYS A 9 -10.32 -1.79 20.06
N VAL A 10 -10.97 -1.29 19.01
CA VAL A 10 -10.38 -0.28 18.12
C VAL A 10 -10.09 1.00 18.91
N THR A 11 -8.82 1.40 18.94
CA THR A 11 -8.34 2.57 19.66
C THR A 11 -8.15 3.79 18.76
N HIS A 12 -7.91 3.55 17.46
CA HIS A 12 -7.58 4.61 16.49
C HIS A 12 -8.21 4.34 15.14
N LEU A 13 -8.65 5.39 14.49
CA LEU A 13 -9.00 5.41 13.07
C LEU A 13 -7.91 6.20 12.31
N ARG A 14 -7.31 5.62 11.28
CA ARG A 14 -6.22 6.27 10.53
C ARG A 14 -6.44 6.24 9.04
N PRO A 15 -6.34 7.40 8.37
CA PRO A 15 -6.21 7.44 6.92
C PRO A 15 -4.84 6.93 6.50
N SER A 16 -4.81 6.10 5.47
CA SER A 16 -3.58 5.59 4.86
C SER A 16 -3.65 5.62 3.35
N VAL A 17 -2.50 5.48 2.71
CA VAL A 17 -2.35 5.45 1.26
C VAL A 17 -1.48 4.27 0.85
N ALA A 18 -1.72 3.74 -0.34
CA ALA A 18 -0.88 2.74 -0.98
C ALA A 18 -0.78 3.01 -2.48
N ALA A 19 0.29 2.54 -3.11
CA ALA A 19 0.52 2.75 -4.53
C ALA A 19 0.72 1.44 -5.30
N ILE A 20 0.10 1.37 -6.47
CA ILE A 20 0.51 0.47 -7.53
C ILE A 20 1.44 1.26 -8.44
N VAL A 21 2.75 1.05 -8.28
CA VAL A 21 3.79 1.69 -9.11
C VAL A 21 4.19 0.71 -10.20
N THR A 22 3.96 1.07 -11.45
CA THR A 22 4.30 0.22 -12.61
C THR A 22 5.48 0.79 -13.38
N ASN A 23 6.34 -0.12 -13.86
CA ASN A 23 7.40 0.22 -14.81
C ASN A 23 6.89 0.15 -16.26
N GLU A 24 7.76 0.43 -17.24
CA GLU A 24 7.43 0.40 -18.66
C GLU A 24 6.97 -0.99 -19.14
N GLY A 25 7.43 -2.06 -18.50
CA GLY A 25 7.02 -3.43 -18.79
C GLY A 25 5.67 -3.84 -18.18
N GLY A 26 5.01 -2.93 -17.44
CA GLY A 26 3.76 -3.24 -16.76
C GLY A 26 3.93 -4.05 -15.47
N HIS A 27 5.15 -4.21 -14.97
CA HIS A 27 5.43 -4.89 -13.71
C HIS A 27 5.19 -3.95 -12.52
N VAL A 28 4.71 -4.50 -11.41
CA VAL A 28 4.31 -3.78 -10.19
C VAL A 28 5.43 -3.84 -9.17
N LEU A 29 5.76 -2.68 -8.58
CA LEU A 29 6.74 -2.57 -7.52
C LEU A 29 6.18 -3.09 -6.21
N LEU A 30 6.87 -4.04 -5.60
CA LEU A 30 6.62 -4.49 -4.24
C LEU A 30 7.85 -4.24 -3.37
N GLN A 31 7.61 -3.99 -2.09
CA GLN A 31 8.64 -3.98 -1.06
C GLN A 31 8.51 -5.19 -0.15
N ARG A 32 9.63 -5.78 0.21
CA ARG A 32 9.70 -6.79 1.26
C ARG A 32 9.82 -6.10 2.60
N ARG A 33 8.82 -6.21 3.43
CA ARG A 33 8.71 -5.47 4.70
C ARG A 33 9.71 -6.00 5.74
N SER A 34 10.36 -5.09 6.45
CA SER A 34 11.30 -5.46 7.51
C SER A 34 10.59 -5.97 8.78
N ASP A 35 9.33 -5.56 9.02
CA ASP A 35 8.56 -5.92 10.21
C ASP A 35 8.03 -7.37 10.22
N ASN A 36 7.70 -7.92 9.05
CA ASN A 36 7.11 -9.26 8.93
C ASN A 36 7.70 -10.15 7.82
N GLY A 37 8.61 -9.60 6.99
CA GLY A 37 9.25 -10.31 5.88
C GLY A 37 8.36 -10.59 4.68
N LEU A 38 7.12 -10.09 4.66
CA LEU A 38 6.18 -10.28 3.57
C LEU A 38 6.32 -9.19 2.51
N TRP A 39 5.96 -9.56 1.27
CA TRP A 39 5.87 -8.59 0.18
C TRP A 39 4.57 -7.79 0.27
N GLY A 40 4.65 -6.50 0.02
CA GLY A 40 3.51 -5.59 0.03
C GLY A 40 3.73 -4.38 -0.87
N LEU A 41 2.68 -3.62 -1.03
CA LEU A 41 2.71 -2.35 -1.76
C LEU A 41 3.36 -1.26 -0.92
N PRO A 42 4.10 -0.32 -1.53
CA PRO A 42 4.55 0.88 -0.83
C PRO A 42 3.35 1.72 -0.39
N GLY A 43 3.47 2.33 0.77
CA GLY A 43 2.43 3.17 1.34
C GLY A 43 2.61 3.38 2.84
N GLY A 44 1.74 4.19 3.42
CA GLY A 44 1.78 4.51 4.84
C GLY A 44 0.67 5.45 5.27
N SER A 45 0.84 6.06 6.43
CA SER A 45 -0.18 6.96 7.01
C SER A 45 -0.15 8.34 6.36
N VAL A 46 -1.33 8.93 6.23
CA VAL A 46 -1.46 10.35 5.88
C VAL A 46 -1.15 11.20 7.11
N GLU A 47 -0.33 12.22 6.94
CA GLU A 47 0.03 13.15 8.00
C GLU A 47 -0.95 14.33 8.09
N ILE A 48 -1.01 14.97 9.26
CA ILE A 48 -1.85 16.17 9.47
C ILE A 48 -1.44 17.27 8.49
N GLY A 49 -2.42 17.82 7.77
CA GLY A 49 -2.20 18.86 6.78
C GLY A 49 -1.78 18.36 5.40
N GLU A 50 -1.67 17.06 5.21
CA GLU A 50 -1.26 16.43 3.96
C GLU A 50 -2.48 15.93 3.18
N SER A 51 -2.50 16.12 1.87
CA SER A 51 -3.49 15.47 1.01
C SER A 51 -3.12 14.01 0.77
N VAL A 52 -4.08 13.17 0.40
CA VAL A 52 -3.80 11.76 0.07
C VAL A 52 -2.84 11.61 -1.12
N SER A 53 -2.92 12.51 -2.09
CA SER A 53 -1.99 12.51 -3.24
C SER A 53 -0.58 12.93 -2.83
N ALA A 54 -0.43 13.92 -1.94
CA ALA A 54 0.87 14.31 -1.39
C ALA A 54 1.47 13.18 -0.54
N ALA A 55 0.65 12.54 0.28
CA ALA A 55 1.06 11.42 1.14
C ALA A 55 1.64 10.27 0.33
N ILE A 56 0.99 9.85 -0.74
CA ILE A 56 1.48 8.71 -1.54
C ILE A 56 2.79 9.04 -2.26
N VAL A 57 2.95 10.26 -2.77
CA VAL A 57 4.21 10.68 -3.40
C VAL A 57 5.35 10.68 -2.39
N ARG A 58 5.11 11.18 -1.17
CA ARG A 58 6.08 11.17 -0.08
C ARG A 58 6.45 9.75 0.35
N GLU A 59 5.46 8.91 0.62
CA GLU A 59 5.69 7.52 1.07
C GLU A 59 6.47 6.69 0.04
N VAL A 60 6.10 6.77 -1.23
CA VAL A 60 6.83 6.05 -2.29
C VAL A 60 8.29 6.52 -2.35
N ARG A 61 8.55 7.82 -2.22
CA ARG A 61 9.91 8.35 -2.24
C ARG A 61 10.72 7.89 -1.02
N GLU A 62 10.13 7.94 0.17
CA GLU A 62 10.80 7.52 1.41
C GLU A 62 11.13 6.02 1.40
N GLU A 63 10.20 5.19 0.94
CA GLU A 63 10.35 3.74 0.99
C GLU A 63 11.10 3.13 -0.20
N THR A 64 11.11 3.80 -1.35
CA THR A 64 11.62 3.19 -2.59
C THR A 64 12.67 4.02 -3.34
N GLY A 65 12.85 5.29 -3.01
CA GLY A 65 13.72 6.22 -3.74
C GLY A 65 13.13 6.77 -5.04
N LEU A 66 11.95 6.31 -5.44
CA LEU A 66 11.31 6.77 -6.68
C LEU A 66 10.45 8.01 -6.46
N THR A 67 10.48 8.92 -7.43
CA THR A 67 9.50 10.00 -7.57
C THR A 67 8.43 9.54 -8.54
N VAL A 68 7.18 9.55 -8.08
CA VAL A 68 6.03 9.10 -8.86
C VAL A 68 5.01 10.21 -9.07
N GLY A 69 4.21 10.06 -10.13
CA GLY A 69 3.01 10.86 -10.36
C GLY A 69 1.77 9.99 -10.20
N VAL A 70 0.74 10.53 -9.54
CA VAL A 70 -0.55 9.87 -9.43
C VAL A 70 -1.27 9.92 -10.78
N GLU A 71 -1.70 8.75 -11.28
CA GLU A 71 -2.47 8.67 -12.53
C GLU A 71 -3.97 8.57 -12.28
N ARG A 72 -4.38 7.72 -11.33
CA ARG A 72 -5.79 7.53 -11.02
C ARG A 72 -6.02 6.93 -9.64
N LEU A 73 -7.21 7.12 -9.11
CA LEU A 73 -7.71 6.42 -7.94
C LEU A 73 -8.13 4.98 -8.35
N VAL A 74 -7.54 3.97 -7.72
CA VAL A 74 -7.95 2.57 -7.91
C VAL A 74 -9.11 2.21 -6.99
N GLY A 75 -9.04 2.59 -5.73
CA GLY A 75 -10.11 2.30 -4.78
C GLY A 75 -9.86 2.84 -3.38
N VAL A 76 -10.90 2.71 -2.57
CA VAL A 76 -10.88 2.97 -1.13
C VAL A 76 -11.18 1.66 -0.41
N TYR A 77 -10.32 1.30 0.54
CA TYR A 77 -10.35 0.03 1.27
C TYR A 77 -10.54 0.30 2.75
N SER A 78 -11.67 -0.08 3.30
CA SER A 78 -12.03 0.26 4.67
C SER A 78 -12.76 -0.87 5.43
N GLU A 79 -13.00 -2.02 4.78
CA GLU A 79 -13.72 -3.13 5.40
C GLU A 79 -13.02 -3.57 6.69
N PRO A 80 -13.68 -3.50 7.86
CA PRO A 80 -13.05 -3.80 9.15
C PRO A 80 -12.42 -5.18 9.22
N ALA A 81 -13.02 -6.19 8.60
CA ALA A 81 -12.48 -7.55 8.57
C ALA A 81 -11.08 -7.64 7.96
N CYS A 82 -10.70 -6.65 7.14
CA CYS A 82 -9.43 -6.62 6.42
C CYS A 82 -8.52 -5.45 6.82
N GLN A 83 -9.08 -4.40 7.42
CA GLN A 83 -8.38 -3.13 7.67
C GLN A 83 -8.19 -2.81 9.15
N VAL A 84 -8.62 -3.69 10.05
CA VAL A 84 -8.37 -3.55 11.49
C VAL A 84 -7.19 -4.41 11.90
N VAL A 85 -6.18 -3.78 12.47
CA VAL A 85 -4.90 -4.40 12.80
C VAL A 85 -4.54 -4.13 14.25
N ARG A 86 -4.16 -5.18 14.98
CA ARG A 86 -3.59 -5.10 16.33
C ARG A 86 -2.07 -5.05 16.25
N TYR A 87 -1.49 -4.09 16.96
CA TYR A 87 -0.05 -3.96 17.13
C TYR A 87 0.44 -4.53 18.46
N ALA A 88 1.75 -4.81 18.54
CA ALA A 88 2.37 -5.38 19.73
C ALA A 88 2.29 -4.46 20.98
N ASP A 89 2.18 -3.15 20.77
CA ASP A 89 2.00 -2.14 21.82
C ASP A 89 0.57 -2.09 22.41
N GLY A 90 -0.34 -2.93 21.91
CA GLY A 90 -1.74 -2.98 22.32
C GLY A 90 -2.68 -2.06 21.54
N ASN A 91 -2.17 -1.20 20.68
CA ASN A 91 -2.99 -0.38 19.81
C ASN A 91 -3.73 -1.24 18.78
N VAL A 92 -4.98 -0.91 18.54
CA VAL A 92 -5.81 -1.53 17.50
C VAL A 92 -6.27 -0.41 16.56
N VAL A 93 -5.83 -0.49 15.32
CA VAL A 93 -6.02 0.57 14.33
C VAL A 93 -6.93 0.10 13.21
N HIS A 94 -7.97 0.87 12.93
CA HIS A 94 -8.78 0.72 11.73
C HIS A 94 -8.27 1.69 10.66
N TYR A 95 -7.78 1.15 9.55
CA TYR A 95 -7.27 1.94 8.44
C TYR A 95 -8.36 2.19 7.39
N ILE A 96 -8.44 3.45 6.94
CA ILE A 96 -9.15 3.82 5.70
C ILE A 96 -8.06 4.06 4.66
N SER A 97 -7.87 3.12 3.75
CA SER A 97 -6.76 3.14 2.81
C SER A 97 -7.20 3.56 1.42
N THR A 98 -6.54 4.58 0.86
CA THR A 98 -6.72 5.03 -0.52
C THR A 98 -5.62 4.46 -1.39
N LEU A 99 -5.99 3.73 -2.45
CA LEU A 99 -5.05 3.11 -3.38
C LEU A 99 -4.98 3.91 -4.68
N PHE A 100 -3.77 4.30 -5.07
CA PHE A 100 -3.50 4.98 -6.32
C PHE A 100 -2.68 4.12 -7.30
N ALA A 101 -3.00 4.21 -8.58
CA ALA A 101 -2.07 3.84 -9.65
C ALA A 101 -1.13 5.02 -9.91
N CYS A 102 0.17 4.73 -9.91
CA CYS A 102 1.22 5.73 -10.06
C CYS A 102 2.18 5.35 -11.19
N ARG A 103 2.72 6.36 -11.86
CA ARG A 103 3.81 6.20 -12.85
C ARG A 103 5.12 6.72 -12.29
N ILE A 104 6.22 6.13 -12.71
CA ILE A 104 7.57 6.58 -12.33
C ILE A 104 7.92 7.82 -13.17
N LEU A 105 8.29 8.90 -12.47
CA LEU A 105 8.77 10.14 -13.09
C LEU A 105 10.30 10.21 -13.11
N SER A 106 10.95 9.81 -12.02
CA SER A 106 12.40 9.83 -11.85
C SER A 106 12.85 9.02 -10.65
N GLY A 107 14.13 9.00 -10.38
CA GLY A 107 14.73 8.30 -9.24
C GLY A 107 15.19 6.89 -9.59
N SER A 108 15.76 6.21 -8.61
CA SER A 108 16.23 4.83 -8.67
C SER A 108 15.84 4.09 -7.39
N LEU A 109 15.66 2.77 -7.49
CA LEU A 109 15.30 1.95 -6.33
C LEU A 109 16.39 2.03 -5.25
N GLU A 110 15.95 2.39 -4.07
CA GLU A 110 16.79 2.49 -2.88
C GLU A 110 15.99 2.00 -1.67
N THR A 111 16.51 1.01 -0.96
CA THR A 111 15.87 0.49 0.25
C THR A 111 16.03 1.47 1.41
N CYS A 112 15.09 1.41 2.35
CA CYS A 112 15.13 2.12 3.63
C CYS A 112 15.06 1.12 4.79
N ASP A 113 15.01 1.61 6.03
CA ASP A 113 14.96 0.74 7.22
C ASP A 113 13.67 -0.11 7.29
N GLU A 114 12.62 0.30 6.58
CA GLU A 114 11.34 -0.42 6.52
C GLU A 114 11.28 -1.50 5.41
N SER A 115 12.27 -1.52 4.52
CA SER A 115 12.32 -2.40 3.35
C SER A 115 13.57 -3.27 3.35
N LEU A 116 13.39 -4.59 3.36
CA LEU A 116 14.48 -5.55 3.16
C LEU A 116 14.90 -5.66 1.70
N ASP A 117 13.94 -5.47 0.79
CA ASP A 117 14.14 -5.59 -0.66
C ASP A 117 13.05 -4.83 -1.42
N LEU A 118 13.36 -4.44 -2.65
CA LEU A 118 12.46 -3.79 -3.60
C LEU A 118 12.58 -4.48 -4.95
N GLN A 119 11.45 -4.93 -5.51
CA GLN A 119 11.44 -5.65 -6.77
C GLN A 119 10.17 -5.42 -7.57
N PHE A 120 10.29 -5.38 -8.90
CA PHE A 120 9.16 -5.38 -9.80
C PHE A 120 8.73 -6.81 -10.12
N PHE A 121 7.44 -7.07 -10.02
CA PHE A 121 6.83 -8.37 -10.30
C PHE A 121 5.82 -8.26 -11.43
N ASP A 122 5.76 -9.28 -12.27
CA ASP A 122 4.66 -9.48 -13.20
C ASP A 122 3.36 -9.64 -12.38
N PRO A 123 2.31 -8.83 -12.62
CA PRO A 123 1.05 -8.95 -11.88
C PRO A 123 0.38 -10.34 -12.00
N ALA A 124 0.70 -11.10 -13.04
CA ALA A 124 0.23 -12.49 -13.21
C ALA A 124 1.03 -13.49 -12.36
N HIS A 125 2.20 -13.12 -11.84
CA HIS A 125 3.13 -13.99 -11.11
C HIS A 125 3.63 -13.31 -9.83
N LEU A 126 2.69 -12.90 -8.97
CA LEU A 126 3.01 -12.27 -7.68
C LEU A 126 3.61 -13.30 -6.71
N PRO A 127 4.50 -12.87 -5.79
CA PRO A 127 5.13 -13.78 -4.83
C PRO A 127 4.11 -14.44 -3.90
N GLY A 128 4.35 -15.70 -3.53
CA GLY A 128 3.45 -16.46 -2.65
C GLY A 128 3.34 -15.90 -1.24
N ASP A 129 4.42 -15.30 -0.74
CA ASP A 129 4.54 -14.66 0.57
C ASP A 129 4.16 -13.16 0.55
N MET A 130 3.16 -12.81 -0.22
CA MET A 130 2.58 -11.47 -0.29
C MET A 130 1.41 -11.30 0.67
N LEU A 131 1.26 -10.11 1.25
CA LEU A 131 0.09 -9.73 2.03
C LEU A 131 -1.20 -9.91 1.20
N GLY A 132 -2.17 -10.67 1.74
CA GLY A 132 -3.37 -11.08 0.99
C GLY A 132 -4.19 -9.91 0.45
N MET A 133 -4.41 -8.89 1.27
CA MET A 133 -5.14 -7.68 0.85
C MET A 133 -4.40 -6.90 -0.23
N HIS A 134 -3.08 -6.89 -0.21
CA HIS A 134 -2.29 -6.22 -1.24
C HIS A 134 -2.38 -6.93 -2.58
N ARG A 135 -2.50 -8.27 -2.57
CA ARG A 135 -2.77 -9.06 -3.78
C ARG A 135 -4.09 -8.66 -4.45
N ILE A 136 -5.15 -8.52 -3.66
CA ILE A 136 -6.46 -8.06 -4.14
C ILE A 136 -6.36 -6.67 -4.76
N ARG A 137 -5.61 -5.77 -4.14
CA ARG A 137 -5.39 -4.40 -4.64
C ARG A 137 -4.67 -4.39 -6.00
N VAL A 138 -3.68 -5.26 -6.19
CA VAL A 138 -3.03 -5.41 -7.51
C VAL A 138 -4.04 -5.89 -8.55
N GLN A 139 -4.83 -6.90 -8.22
CA GLN A 139 -5.88 -7.42 -9.11
C GLN A 139 -6.93 -6.35 -9.46
N ASP A 140 -7.35 -5.56 -8.49
CA ASP A 140 -8.28 -4.44 -8.70
C ASP A 140 -7.71 -3.39 -9.66
N CYS A 141 -6.42 -3.06 -9.51
CA CYS A 141 -5.74 -2.15 -10.43
C CYS A 141 -5.68 -2.71 -11.85
N MET A 142 -5.34 -4.00 -12.00
CA MET A 142 -5.24 -4.67 -13.30
C MET A 142 -6.61 -4.83 -14.00
N ALA A 143 -7.70 -4.86 -13.25
CA ALA A 143 -9.06 -4.89 -13.81
C ALA A 143 -9.39 -3.65 -14.63
N ASN A 144 -8.65 -2.54 -14.42
CA ASN A 144 -8.74 -1.29 -15.19
C ASN A 144 -10.18 -0.78 -15.36
N ARG A 145 -10.96 -0.79 -14.28
CA ARG A 145 -12.35 -0.34 -14.29
C ARG A 145 -12.44 1.19 -14.39
N PRO A 146 -13.51 1.73 -15.06
CA PRO A 146 -13.70 3.18 -15.17
C PRO A 146 -14.04 3.85 -13.83
N SER A 147 -14.61 3.11 -12.87
CA SER A 147 -14.90 3.61 -11.52
C SER A 147 -14.00 2.94 -10.48
N ALA A 148 -13.71 3.66 -9.39
CA ALA A 148 -12.92 3.14 -8.29
C ALA A 148 -13.65 2.02 -7.53
N PHE A 149 -12.88 1.10 -6.95
CA PHE A 149 -13.39 0.08 -6.04
C PHE A 149 -13.70 0.70 -4.68
N ILE A 150 -14.74 0.19 -4.03
CA ILE A 150 -15.07 0.46 -2.63
C ILE A 150 -15.12 -0.88 -1.91
N ARG A 151 -14.15 -1.11 -1.04
CA ARG A 151 -14.01 -2.38 -0.31
C ARG A 151 -13.75 -2.18 1.18
#